data_2adb54886da237d0c3d56a5710e670b2
#
_entry.id   2adb54886da237d0c3d56a5710e670b2
#
_cell.length_a   1.000
_cell.length_b   1.000
_cell.length_c   1.000
_cell.angle_alpha   90.00
_cell.angle_beta   90.00
_cell.angle_gamma   90.00
#
_symmetry.space_group_name_H-M   'P 1'
#
loop_
_entity.id
_entity.type
_entity.pdbx_description
1 polymer ?
#
loop_
_entity_poly.entity_id
_entity_poly.type
_entity_poly.pdbx_seq_one_letter_code
_entity_poly.pdbx_strand_id
1 'polypeptide(L)'
;MPFWYYFSVPKLPPEVSHQSNVVEIRKYLASEGTAVDVGTPIASVENYWAVVTLKSNGKGLLRKTIFDPGTSVKIGDPIAVIGSDGENIPYGKEQASVEITEHKRYKPSSKHESS
;
A
#
# COMPACT_ATOMS: atom_id res chain seq x y z
N MET A 1 -5.30 -23.52 9.96
CA MET A 1 -6.50 -23.15 9.28
C MET A 1 -6.23 -22.26 8.15
N PRO A 2 -6.80 -22.48 7.00
CA PRO A 2 -6.62 -21.57 5.87
C PRO A 2 -7.26 -20.23 6.17
N PHE A 3 -6.63 -19.20 5.69
CA PHE A 3 -7.16 -17.85 5.85
C PHE A 3 -6.64 -17.00 4.74
N TRP A 4 -7.34 -15.90 4.47
CA TRP A 4 -6.81 -14.86 3.62
C TRP A 4 -7.53 -13.58 3.91
N TYR A 5 -6.91 -12.48 3.53
CA TYR A 5 -7.52 -11.19 3.70
C TYR A 5 -6.95 -10.26 2.64
N TYR A 6 -7.69 -9.20 2.36
CA TYR A 6 -7.22 -8.19 1.46
C TYR A 6 -6.26 -7.30 2.19
N PHE A 7 -5.23 -6.91 1.47
CA PHE A 7 -4.33 -5.88 1.93
C PHE A 7 -4.76 -4.63 1.18
N SER A 8 -5.40 -3.71 1.87
CA SER A 8 -6.00 -2.54 1.23
C SER A 8 -5.22 -1.29 1.58
N VAL A 9 -5.40 -0.26 0.76
CA VAL A 9 -4.75 1.02 1.03
C VAL A 9 -5.39 1.61 2.28
N PRO A 10 -4.61 1.84 3.33
CA PRO A 10 -5.18 2.34 4.57
C PRO A 10 -5.37 3.85 4.51
N LYS A 11 -6.10 4.37 5.47
CA LYS A 11 -6.27 5.80 5.57
C LYS A 11 -4.92 6.43 5.87
N LEU A 12 -4.59 7.47 5.16
CA LEU A 12 -3.32 8.16 5.33
C LEU A 12 -3.49 9.34 6.27
N PRO A 13 -2.43 9.72 6.98
CA PRO A 13 -2.50 10.88 7.85
C PRO A 13 -2.83 12.15 7.04
N PRO A 14 -3.54 13.10 7.61
CA PRO A 14 -3.92 14.30 6.86
C PRO A 14 -2.74 15.06 6.28
N GLU A 15 -1.61 15.08 6.96
CA GLU A 15 -0.44 15.80 6.47
C GLU A 15 0.17 15.12 5.24
N VAL A 16 -0.24 13.90 4.95
CA VAL A 16 0.22 13.18 3.77
C VAL A 16 -0.86 13.19 2.71
N SER A 17 -2.10 12.97 3.10
CA SER A 17 -3.17 12.83 2.14
C SER A 17 -3.68 14.17 1.61
N HIS A 18 -3.60 15.22 2.41
CA HIS A 18 -4.11 16.54 2.04
C HIS A 18 -5.53 16.44 1.48
N GLN A 19 -6.35 15.63 2.15
CA GLN A 19 -7.75 15.45 1.79
C GLN A 19 -7.95 14.70 0.47
N SER A 20 -6.88 14.18 -0.11
CA SER A 20 -7.00 13.33 -1.29
C SER A 20 -7.18 11.90 -0.84
N ASN A 21 -8.00 11.16 -1.51
CA ASN A 21 -8.14 9.73 -1.20
C ASN A 21 -7.62 8.86 -2.34
N VAL A 22 -6.76 9.41 -3.18
CA VAL A 22 -6.21 8.69 -4.33
C VAL A 22 -4.70 8.62 -4.19
N VAL A 23 -4.15 7.45 -4.46
CA VAL A 23 -2.70 7.25 -4.51
C VAL A 23 -2.39 6.41 -5.75
N GLU A 24 -1.16 6.50 -6.19
CA GLU A 24 -0.69 5.68 -7.31
C GLU A 24 0.24 4.62 -6.77
N ILE A 25 0.09 3.40 -7.23
CA ILE A 25 0.99 2.31 -6.84
C ILE A 25 2.29 2.52 -7.58
N ARG A 26 3.40 2.70 -6.84
CA ARG A 26 4.70 2.85 -7.47
C ARG A 26 5.30 1.50 -7.79
N LYS A 27 5.30 0.62 -6.81
CA LYS A 27 5.83 -0.72 -6.99
C LYS A 27 5.45 -1.57 -5.80
N TYR A 28 5.47 -2.88 -5.98
CA TYR A 28 5.32 -3.81 -4.89
C TYR A 28 6.72 -4.12 -4.34
N LEU A 29 6.80 -4.21 -3.03
CA LEU A 29 8.05 -4.45 -2.35
C LEU A 29 8.19 -5.90 -1.92
N ALA A 30 7.14 -6.68 -2.07
CA ALA A 30 7.14 -8.10 -1.82
C ALA A 30 6.60 -8.80 -3.05
N SER A 31 7.10 -9.98 -3.32
CA SER A 31 6.70 -10.76 -4.50
C SER A 31 5.63 -11.78 -4.13
N GLU A 32 4.83 -12.14 -5.10
CA GLU A 32 3.85 -13.22 -4.90
C GLU A 32 4.60 -14.47 -4.48
N GLY A 33 4.05 -15.15 -3.51
CA GLY A 33 4.67 -16.35 -2.96
C GLY A 33 5.56 -16.12 -1.76
N THR A 34 5.83 -14.86 -1.44
CA THR A 34 6.74 -14.53 -0.35
C THR A 34 5.99 -14.48 0.98
N ALA A 35 6.64 -14.95 2.02
CA ALA A 35 6.06 -14.87 3.37
C ALA A 35 6.14 -13.43 3.87
N VAL A 36 5.08 -12.97 4.50
CA VAL A 36 5.05 -11.65 5.10
C VAL A 36 4.69 -11.76 6.56
N ASP A 37 5.08 -10.78 7.33
CA ASP A 37 4.82 -10.73 8.75
C ASP A 37 4.47 -9.29 9.09
N VAL A 38 4.18 -9.04 10.34
CA VAL A 38 3.90 -7.69 10.81
C VAL A 38 5.13 -6.83 10.53
N GLY A 39 4.91 -5.72 9.87
CA GLY A 39 5.98 -4.80 9.52
C GLY A 39 6.66 -5.06 8.19
N THR A 40 6.31 -6.14 7.50
CA THR A 40 6.90 -6.42 6.19
C THR A 40 6.38 -5.43 5.16
N PRO A 41 7.27 -4.73 4.44
CA PRO A 41 6.82 -3.81 3.40
C PRO A 41 6.17 -4.55 2.25
N ILE A 42 5.02 -4.11 1.83
CA ILE A 42 4.26 -4.76 0.76
C ILE A 42 4.29 -3.92 -0.51
N ALA A 43 4.07 -2.63 -0.39
CA ALA A 43 3.96 -1.78 -1.56
C ALA A 43 4.39 -0.36 -1.24
N SER A 44 4.84 0.33 -2.27
CA SER A 44 5.13 1.74 -2.17
C SER A 44 4.11 2.47 -3.02
N VAL A 45 3.46 3.45 -2.45
CA VAL A 45 2.46 4.25 -3.15
C VAL A 45 2.85 5.71 -3.00
N GLU A 46 2.29 6.55 -3.84
CA GLU A 46 2.59 7.96 -3.76
C GLU A 46 1.41 8.80 -4.15
N ASN A 47 1.39 10.01 -3.63
CA ASN A 47 0.51 11.02 -4.13
C ASN A 47 1.39 12.24 -4.41
N TYR A 48 0.76 13.39 -4.65
CA TYR A 48 1.51 14.58 -4.98
C TYR A 48 2.46 15.00 -3.87
N TRP A 49 2.15 14.68 -2.63
CA TRP A 49 2.88 15.21 -1.48
C TRP A 49 3.87 14.24 -0.85
N ALA A 50 3.68 12.95 -1.02
CA ALA A 50 4.48 11.98 -0.28
C ALA A 50 4.60 10.64 -1.00
N VAL A 51 5.64 9.91 -0.65
CA VAL A 51 5.82 8.51 -1.01
C VAL A 51 5.69 7.73 0.28
N VAL A 52 4.83 6.75 0.29
CA VAL A 52 4.46 6.04 1.49
C VAL A 52 4.69 4.55 1.30
N THR A 53 5.29 3.91 2.29
CA THR A 53 5.44 2.46 2.29
C THR A 53 4.29 1.88 3.09
N LEU A 54 3.59 0.94 2.48
CA LEU A 54 2.51 0.22 3.13
C LEU A 54 3.06 -1.09 3.64
N LYS A 55 2.88 -1.34 4.94
CA LYS A 55 3.42 -2.52 5.59
C LYS A 55 2.30 -3.41 6.07
N SER A 56 2.57 -4.69 6.13
CA SER A 56 1.59 -5.65 6.61
C SER A 56 1.42 -5.55 8.12
N ASN A 57 0.21 -5.69 8.59
CA ASN A 57 -0.09 -5.82 10.01
C ASN A 57 -0.37 -7.26 10.38
N GLY A 58 -0.18 -8.17 9.46
CA GLY A 58 -0.49 -9.58 9.73
C GLY A 58 0.46 -10.50 9.03
N LYS A 59 0.30 -11.78 9.27
CA LYS A 59 1.14 -12.81 8.70
C LYS A 59 0.45 -13.52 7.58
N GLY A 60 1.23 -14.11 6.70
CA GLY A 60 0.72 -14.95 5.63
C GLY A 60 1.67 -14.94 4.46
N LEU A 61 1.19 -15.41 3.33
CA LEU A 61 1.94 -15.34 2.09
C LEU A 61 1.28 -14.28 1.22
N LEU A 62 2.09 -13.54 0.49
CA LEU A 62 1.53 -12.64 -0.51
C LEU A 62 1.05 -13.51 -1.65
N ARG A 63 -0.28 -13.63 -1.80
CA ARG A 63 -0.85 -14.56 -2.75
C ARG A 63 -1.10 -13.92 -4.10
N LYS A 64 -1.37 -12.63 -4.11
CA LYS A 64 -1.70 -11.97 -5.35
C LYS A 64 -1.55 -10.46 -5.23
N THR A 65 -1.06 -9.82 -6.30
CA THR A 65 -1.11 -8.37 -6.41
C THR A 65 -2.23 -8.06 -7.40
N ILE A 66 -3.12 -7.17 -7.02
CA ILE A 66 -4.36 -6.97 -7.78
C ILE A 66 -4.21 -5.97 -8.91
N PHE A 67 -3.47 -4.90 -8.65
CA PHE A 67 -3.29 -3.86 -9.66
C PHE A 67 -1.83 -3.73 -10.03
N ASP A 68 -1.56 -3.35 -11.26
CA ASP A 68 -0.19 -3.15 -11.71
C ASP A 68 0.38 -1.84 -11.19
N PRO A 69 1.70 -1.75 -11.06
CA PRO A 69 2.34 -0.47 -10.76
C PRO A 69 1.92 0.57 -11.79
N GLY A 70 1.75 1.79 -11.33
CA GLY A 70 1.28 2.87 -12.19
C GLY A 70 -0.21 3.10 -12.11
N THR A 71 -0.93 2.18 -11.46
CA THR A 71 -2.39 2.30 -11.35
C THR A 71 -2.75 3.21 -10.19
N SER A 72 -3.73 4.06 -10.39
CA SER A 72 -4.26 4.90 -9.32
C SER A 72 -5.37 4.15 -8.61
N VAL A 73 -5.32 4.17 -7.30
CA VAL A 73 -6.30 3.49 -6.47
C VAL A 73 -6.75 4.43 -5.37
N LYS A 74 -7.81 4.07 -4.69
CA LYS A 74 -8.35 4.89 -3.62
C LYS A 74 -8.06 4.28 -2.29
N ILE A 75 -8.10 5.11 -1.26
CA ILE A 75 -8.06 4.65 0.12
C ILE A 75 -9.17 3.62 0.28
N GLY A 76 -8.83 2.49 0.83
CA GLY A 76 -9.78 1.40 1.04
C GLY A 76 -9.79 0.35 -0.06
N ASP A 77 -9.18 0.66 -1.20
CA ASP A 77 -9.16 -0.32 -2.29
C ASP A 77 -8.21 -1.46 -1.96
N PRO A 78 -8.60 -2.70 -2.20
CA PRO A 78 -7.68 -3.82 -2.01
C PRO A 78 -6.66 -3.83 -3.14
N ILE A 79 -5.40 -3.99 -2.78
CA ILE A 79 -4.33 -4.03 -3.78
C ILE A 79 -3.59 -5.35 -3.76
N ALA A 80 -3.80 -6.17 -2.76
CA ALA A 80 -3.13 -7.46 -2.69
C ALA A 80 -3.97 -8.42 -1.85
N VAL A 81 -3.64 -9.70 -1.96
CA VAL A 81 -4.27 -10.73 -1.14
C VAL A 81 -3.17 -11.43 -0.37
N ILE A 82 -3.35 -11.55 0.94
CA ILE A 82 -2.41 -12.21 1.82
C ILE A 82 -3.16 -13.38 2.45
N GLY A 83 -2.56 -14.53 2.51
CA GLY A 83 -3.24 -15.67 3.07
C GLY A 83 -2.33 -16.84 3.33
N SER A 84 -2.93 -17.92 3.77
CA SER A 84 -2.19 -19.14 4.03
C SER A 84 -1.84 -19.81 2.71
N ASP A 85 -0.95 -20.77 2.82
CA ASP A 85 -0.60 -21.55 1.66
C ASP A 85 -1.74 -22.54 1.46
N GLY A 86 -2.50 -22.39 0.46
CA GLY A 86 -3.60 -23.27 0.30
C GLY A 86 -4.61 -22.53 -0.35
N GLU A 87 -5.81 -22.71 -0.27
CA GLU A 87 -6.58 -22.14 -0.88
C GLU A 87 -7.70 -21.64 -0.52
N ASN A 88 -8.76 -21.66 -0.77
CA ASN A 88 -9.95 -21.27 -0.45
C ASN A 88 -10.04 -20.54 0.72
N ILE A 89 -9.99 -19.30 0.69
CA ILE A 89 -9.97 -18.59 1.81
C ILE A 89 -11.16 -17.77 1.91
N PRO A 90 -11.81 -17.68 2.98
CA PRO A 90 -12.93 -16.81 3.13
C PRO A 90 -12.44 -15.41 3.22
N TYR A 91 -13.30 -14.42 3.13
CA TYR A 91 -12.94 -13.12 3.21
C TYR A 91 -12.24 -12.76 4.41
N GLY A 92 -11.22 -12.00 4.32
CA GLY A 92 -10.51 -11.47 5.43
C GLY A 92 -10.80 -10.04 5.68
N LYS A 93 -9.97 -9.39 6.47
CA LYS A 93 -10.05 -8.00 6.70
C LYS A 93 -8.85 -7.37 6.18
N GLU A 94 -8.85 -6.07 5.98
CA GLU A 94 -7.68 -5.40 5.55
C GLU A 94 -6.69 -5.34 6.69
N GLN A 95 -5.44 -5.43 6.38
CA GLN A 95 -4.38 -5.50 7.33
C GLN A 95 -3.20 -4.70 6.82
N ALA A 96 -3.24 -3.42 7.02
CA ALA A 96 -2.18 -2.56 6.51
C ALA A 96 -1.84 -1.46 7.49
N SER A 97 -0.61 -1.07 7.50
CA SER A 97 -0.17 0.10 8.21
C SER A 97 0.68 0.93 7.27
N VAL A 98 0.94 2.16 7.62
CA VAL A 98 1.70 3.04 6.76
C VAL A 98 2.97 3.50 7.41
N GLU A 99 3.96 3.69 6.57
CA GLU A 99 5.18 4.33 7.00
C GLU A 99 5.57 5.24 5.86
N ILE A 100 5.77 6.52 6.15
CA ILE A 100 6.16 7.46 5.12
C ILE A 100 7.63 7.29 4.89
N THR A 101 7.99 6.90 3.67
CA THR A 101 9.38 6.68 3.35
C THR A 101 10.05 7.93 2.81
N GLU A 102 9.24 8.82 2.25
CA GLU A 102 9.82 9.99 1.66
C GLU A 102 8.74 11.01 1.39
N HIS A 103 8.91 12.24 1.86
CA HIS A 103 7.98 13.30 1.52
C HIS A 103 8.44 13.91 0.23
N LYS A 104 7.57 13.83 -0.78
CA LYS A 104 7.82 14.53 -1.99
C LYS A 104 7.49 15.93 -1.66
N ARG A 105 8.40 16.82 -1.56
CA ARG A 105 8.12 18.11 -1.19
C ARG A 105 7.45 18.83 -2.24
N TYR A 106 6.33 19.39 -2.03
CA TYR A 106 5.70 20.31 -2.95
C TYR A 106 6.39 21.64 -2.73
N LYS A 107 7.03 22.18 -3.77
CA LYS A 107 7.67 23.44 -3.68
C LYS A 107 6.98 24.34 -4.61
N PRO A 108 6.18 25.19 -4.11
CA PRO A 108 5.53 26.16 -4.99
C PRO A 108 6.58 27.09 -5.50
N SER A 109 7.01 27.39 -6.38
CA SER A 109 7.98 28.12 -6.85
C SER A 109 9.09 28.40 -6.66
N SER A 110 9.17 28.24 -6.47
CA SER A 110 10.00 28.12 -6.31
C SER A 110 10.41 28.09 -6.87
N LYS A 111 10.45 28.04 -6.96
CA LYS A 111 10.65 27.87 -7.27
C LYS A 111 10.79 27.84 -8.12
N HIS A 112 10.97 27.97 -8.21
CA HIS A 112 10.74 27.65 -8.63
C HIS A 112 10.70 27.55 -9.18
N GLU A 113 10.88 27.61 -9.07
CA GLU A 113 10.48 27.35 -9.24
C GLU A 113 10.14 27.18 -9.84
N SER A 114 10.34 27.56 -9.89
CA SER A 114 9.75 27.34 -10.08
C SER A 114 9.51 27.06 -10.51
N SER A 115 9.49 27.19 -10.42
CA SER A 115 9.11 26.89 -10.35
C SER A 115 9.00 26.65 -10.56
#